data_e065a6b15d9cc24d49862845be39de3b
#
_entry.id   e065a6b15d9cc24d49862845be39de3b
#
_cell.length_a   1.000
_cell.length_b   1.000
_cell.length_c   1.000
_cell.angle_alpha   90.00
_cell.angle_beta   90.00
_cell.angle_gamma   90.00
#
_symmetry.space_group_name_H-M   'P 1'
#
loop_
_entity.id
_entity.type
_entity.pdbx_description
1 polymer ?
#
loop_
_entity_poly.entity_id
_entity_poly.type
_entity_poly.pdbx_seq_one_letter_code
_entity_poly.pdbx_strand_id
1 'polypeptide(L)'
;MKINRAPVGVGAVGLAMLLAFAGCDRAPVSGVAIAAKDIGPQWPFTVPEVRVECAPTMAIFVTADRSAYALNGQAERHPDLYNGPLSKLNDIWKVDPEMSKLSPDTRMSLDAFTRRAIEACTKAGKWDPSEV
;
A
#
# COMPACT_ATOMS: atom_id res chain seq x y z
N MET A 1 -71.34 -27.88 31.58
CA MET A 1 -69.96 -27.67 31.83
C MET A 1 -69.24 -27.19 30.51
N LYS A 2 -68.82 -26.03 30.46
CA LYS A 2 -68.09 -25.50 29.27
C LYS A 2 -66.60 -25.42 29.57
N ILE A 3 -65.86 -26.21 28.87
CA ILE A 3 -64.37 -26.14 28.95
C ILE A 3 -63.88 -25.11 27.94
N ASN A 4 -63.44 -23.99 28.43
CA ASN A 4 -62.78 -23.00 27.58
C ASN A 4 -61.39 -23.48 27.35
N ARG A 5 -61.12 -23.95 26.16
CA ARG A 5 -59.73 -24.12 25.68
C ARG A 5 -59.28 -22.84 25.13
N ALA A 6 -58.30 -22.21 25.78
CA ALA A 6 -57.58 -21.10 25.24
C ALA A 6 -56.77 -21.58 24.05
N PRO A 7 -56.72 -20.84 22.94
CA PRO A 7 -55.84 -21.17 21.84
C PRO A 7 -54.41 -20.92 22.25
N VAL A 8 -53.60 -21.93 22.11
CA VAL A 8 -52.15 -21.82 22.26
C VAL A 8 -51.64 -20.97 21.10
N GLY A 9 -51.22 -19.77 21.39
CA GLY A 9 -50.59 -18.95 20.40
C GLY A 9 -49.26 -19.59 19.96
N VAL A 10 -49.20 -19.98 18.71
CA VAL A 10 -47.98 -20.40 18.09
C VAL A 10 -47.13 -19.16 17.96
N GLY A 11 -46.18 -19.01 18.85
CA GLY A 11 -45.15 -17.99 18.72
C GLY A 11 -44.34 -18.26 17.47
N ALA A 12 -44.43 -17.39 16.51
CA ALA A 12 -43.54 -17.37 15.37
C ALA A 12 -42.11 -17.13 15.87
N VAL A 13 -41.35 -18.21 15.89
CA VAL A 13 -39.89 -18.09 16.07
C VAL A 13 -39.37 -17.44 14.84
N GLY A 14 -39.19 -16.12 14.93
CA GLY A 14 -38.43 -15.37 13.92
C GLY A 14 -37.01 -15.90 13.91
N LEU A 15 -36.70 -16.69 12.91
CA LEU A 15 -35.35 -17.09 12.60
C LEU A 15 -34.62 -15.84 12.13
N ALA A 16 -34.00 -15.12 13.07
CA ALA A 16 -33.05 -14.07 12.72
C ALA A 16 -31.88 -14.76 12.05
N MET A 17 -31.88 -14.78 10.73
CA MET A 17 -30.67 -15.05 9.95
C MET A 17 -29.69 -13.96 10.27
N LEU A 18 -28.81 -14.23 11.20
CA LEU A 18 -27.54 -13.53 11.31
C LEU A 18 -26.74 -13.85 10.04
N LEU A 19 -26.90 -13.02 9.05
CA LEU A 19 -25.95 -12.93 7.97
C LEU A 19 -24.64 -12.48 8.62
N ALA A 20 -23.86 -13.45 9.06
CA ALA A 20 -22.47 -13.23 9.33
C ALA A 20 -21.84 -12.84 7.99
N PHE A 21 -21.73 -11.55 7.75
CA PHE A 21 -20.79 -11.06 6.76
C PHE A 21 -19.43 -11.50 7.27
N ALA A 22 -18.96 -12.64 6.78
CA ALA A 22 -17.55 -12.94 6.82
C ALA A 22 -16.90 -11.82 6.00
N GLY A 23 -16.55 -10.72 6.66
CA GLY A 23 -15.74 -9.69 6.06
C GLY A 23 -14.53 -10.39 5.52
N CYS A 24 -14.25 -10.25 4.22
CA CYS A 24 -12.95 -10.60 3.72
C CYS A 24 -11.96 -9.86 4.60
N ASP A 25 -11.20 -10.59 5.43
CA ASP A 25 -10.05 -10.08 6.13
C ASP A 25 -9.01 -9.70 5.06
N ARG A 26 -9.26 -8.57 4.42
CA ARG A 26 -8.18 -7.86 3.76
C ARG A 26 -7.35 -7.31 4.89
N ALA A 27 -6.15 -7.88 5.07
CA ALA A 27 -5.12 -7.24 5.86
C ALA A 27 -5.13 -5.75 5.50
N PRO A 28 -5.14 -4.83 6.50
CA PRO A 28 -5.14 -3.40 6.21
C PRO A 28 -4.00 -3.13 5.24
N VAL A 29 -4.31 -2.51 4.10
CA VAL A 29 -3.30 -2.17 3.11
C VAL A 29 -2.39 -1.15 3.77
N SER A 30 -1.20 -1.58 4.18
CA SER A 30 -0.21 -0.73 4.81
C SER A 30 0.36 0.25 3.78
N GLY A 31 0.90 1.36 4.26
CA GLY A 31 1.56 2.35 3.43
C GLY A 31 0.68 3.46 2.91
N VAL A 32 1.31 4.48 2.35
CA VAL A 32 0.69 5.67 1.79
C VAL A 32 0.67 5.57 0.27
N ALA A 33 -0.50 5.71 -0.35
CA ALA A 33 -0.62 5.70 -1.80
C ALA A 33 -0.11 7.01 -2.40
N ILE A 34 0.73 6.89 -3.43
CA ILE A 34 1.17 8.01 -4.27
C ILE A 34 0.90 7.63 -5.72
N ALA A 35 0.20 8.49 -6.44
CA ALA A 35 -0.15 8.27 -7.83
C ALA A 35 0.67 9.15 -8.78
N ALA A 36 0.77 8.74 -10.04
CA ALA A 36 1.45 9.51 -11.08
C ALA A 36 0.97 10.95 -11.18
N LYS A 37 -0.34 11.20 -11.00
CA LYS A 37 -0.94 12.54 -11.01
C LYS A 37 -0.41 13.45 -9.90
N ASP A 38 0.10 12.90 -8.80
CA ASP A 38 0.63 13.66 -7.66
C ASP A 38 2.04 14.19 -7.93
N ILE A 39 2.76 13.56 -8.86
CA ILE A 39 4.14 13.89 -9.23
C ILE A 39 4.20 14.57 -10.60
N GLY A 40 3.34 14.14 -11.54
CA GLY A 40 3.33 14.65 -12.91
C GLY A 40 4.45 14.07 -13.79
N PRO A 41 5.07 14.90 -14.68
CA PRO A 41 6.04 14.40 -15.68
C PRO A 41 7.27 13.71 -15.09
N GLN A 42 7.57 13.95 -13.82
CA GLN A 42 8.71 13.34 -13.12
C GLN A 42 8.38 11.98 -12.48
N TRP A 43 7.19 11.44 -12.75
CA TRP A 43 6.80 10.12 -12.26
C TRP A 43 7.73 9.03 -12.79
N PRO A 44 8.45 8.32 -11.91
CA PRO A 44 9.55 7.47 -12.35
C PRO A 44 9.15 6.01 -12.63
N PHE A 45 7.88 5.66 -12.43
CA PHE A 45 7.45 4.26 -12.53
C PHE A 45 6.60 3.99 -13.76
N THR A 46 6.63 2.74 -14.20
CA THR A 46 5.79 2.25 -15.32
C THR A 46 4.35 1.95 -14.89
N VAL A 47 4.11 1.87 -13.58
CA VAL A 47 2.78 1.67 -12.99
C VAL A 47 2.18 3.02 -12.58
N PRO A 48 0.85 3.20 -12.59
CA PRO A 48 0.22 4.51 -12.33
C PRO A 48 0.15 4.90 -10.85
N GLU A 49 0.33 3.96 -9.95
CA GLU A 49 0.26 4.17 -8.50
C GLU A 49 1.17 3.18 -7.78
N VAL A 50 1.78 3.63 -6.71
CA VAL A 50 2.51 2.78 -5.76
C VAL A 50 2.10 3.12 -4.34
N ARG A 51 2.34 2.20 -3.42
CA ARG A 51 2.20 2.46 -2.00
C ARG A 51 3.58 2.53 -1.37
N VAL A 52 3.79 3.55 -0.55
CA VAL A 52 5.05 3.76 0.18
C VAL A 52 4.94 3.12 1.55
N GLU A 53 5.86 2.25 1.86
CA GLU A 53 6.03 1.66 3.19
C GLU A 53 7.23 2.29 3.88
N CYS A 54 6.97 2.94 5.01
CA CYS A 54 7.97 3.65 5.80
C CYS A 54 8.49 2.71 6.88
N ALA A 55 9.76 2.35 6.82
CA ALA A 55 10.40 1.47 7.79
C ALA A 55 11.41 2.23 8.67
N PRO A 56 11.85 1.66 9.80
CA PRO A 56 12.90 2.25 10.63
C PRO A 56 14.16 2.60 9.83
N THR A 57 14.99 3.49 10.36
CA THR A 57 16.24 3.95 9.73
C THR A 57 16.05 4.63 8.37
N MET A 58 14.88 5.22 8.14
CA MET A 58 14.49 5.87 6.89
C MET A 58 14.52 4.94 5.65
N ALA A 59 14.37 3.65 5.85
CA ALA A 59 14.22 2.71 4.75
C ALA A 59 12.85 2.89 4.11
N ILE A 60 12.83 3.01 2.79
CA ILE A 60 11.60 3.15 1.99
C ILE A 60 11.43 1.93 1.10
N PHE A 61 10.31 1.27 1.25
CA PHE A 61 9.84 0.26 0.31
C PHE A 61 8.64 0.79 -0.45
N VAL A 62 8.48 0.36 -1.68
CA VAL A 62 7.28 0.63 -2.47
C VAL A 62 6.64 -0.68 -2.88
N THR A 63 5.32 -0.70 -2.88
CA THR A 63 4.55 -1.84 -3.34
C THR A 63 3.68 -1.43 -4.52
N ALA A 64 3.61 -2.28 -5.52
CA ALA A 64 2.75 -2.13 -6.67
C ALA A 64 2.23 -3.50 -7.09
N ASP A 65 0.93 -3.59 -7.35
CA ASP A 65 0.24 -4.85 -7.60
C ASP A 65 0.48 -5.84 -6.44
N ARG A 66 1.23 -6.89 -6.66
CA ARG A 66 1.55 -7.88 -5.62
C ARG A 66 3.04 -7.96 -5.31
N SER A 67 3.80 -7.00 -5.77
CA SER A 67 5.25 -6.96 -5.64
C SER A 67 5.71 -5.81 -4.77
N ALA A 68 6.81 -6.02 -4.09
CA ALA A 68 7.46 -5.03 -3.25
C ALA A 68 8.90 -4.80 -3.71
N TYR A 69 9.38 -3.59 -3.53
CA TYR A 69 10.67 -3.12 -4.03
C TYR A 69 11.36 -2.25 -2.99
N ALA A 70 12.67 -2.38 -2.85
CA ALA A 70 13.47 -1.43 -2.10
C ALA A 70 13.66 -0.15 -2.94
N LEU A 71 13.31 1.00 -2.37
CA LEU A 71 13.42 2.27 -3.09
C LEU A 71 14.77 2.96 -2.88
N ASN A 72 15.32 2.90 -1.68
CA ASN A 72 16.54 3.61 -1.32
C ASN A 72 17.61 2.68 -0.74
N GLY A 73 18.82 3.23 -0.56
CA GLY A 73 19.96 2.46 -0.07
C GLY A 73 19.75 1.85 1.32
N GLN A 74 18.96 2.47 2.18
CA GLN A 74 18.63 1.91 3.49
C GLN A 74 17.77 0.64 3.35
N ALA A 75 16.77 0.69 2.47
CA ALA A 75 15.93 -0.46 2.18
C ALA A 75 16.72 -1.61 1.52
N GLU A 76 17.65 -1.29 0.63
CA GLU A 76 18.51 -2.29 -0.01
C GLU A 76 19.45 -2.97 0.98
N ARG A 77 19.99 -2.23 1.94
CA ARG A 77 20.87 -2.78 2.97
C ARG A 77 20.13 -3.55 4.06
N HIS A 78 18.86 -3.25 4.26
CA HIS A 78 18.02 -3.84 5.32
C HIS A 78 16.71 -4.41 4.75
N PRO A 79 16.81 -5.41 3.84
CA PRO A 79 15.63 -6.01 3.23
C PRO A 79 14.73 -6.73 4.24
N ASP A 80 15.28 -7.11 5.39
CA ASP A 80 14.58 -7.73 6.52
C ASP A 80 13.57 -6.80 7.20
N LEU A 81 13.67 -5.49 6.98
CA LEU A 81 12.68 -4.53 7.48
C LEU A 81 11.34 -4.60 6.72
N TYR A 82 11.32 -5.24 5.57
CA TYR A 82 10.09 -5.55 4.86
C TYR A 82 9.67 -6.99 5.13
N ASN A 83 8.40 -7.20 5.43
CA ASN A 83 7.87 -8.54 5.67
C ASN A 83 7.41 -9.18 4.37
N GLY A 84 8.32 -9.78 3.64
CA GLY A 84 8.04 -10.50 2.40
C GLY A 84 9.20 -10.42 1.40
N PRO A 85 9.07 -11.09 0.25
CA PRO A 85 10.08 -11.06 -0.79
C PRO A 85 10.11 -9.70 -1.50
N LEU A 86 11.30 -9.28 -1.93
CA LEU A 86 11.51 -8.07 -2.71
C LEU A 86 11.82 -8.42 -4.17
N SER A 87 11.17 -7.72 -5.08
CA SER A 87 11.48 -7.73 -6.50
C SER A 87 12.50 -6.62 -6.84
N LYS A 88 13.03 -6.65 -8.05
CA LYS A 88 13.98 -5.63 -8.50
C LYS A 88 13.24 -4.35 -8.90
N LEU A 89 13.65 -3.21 -8.38
CA LEU A 89 13.03 -1.92 -8.70
C LEU A 89 13.02 -1.64 -10.22
N ASN A 90 14.02 -2.12 -10.94
CA ASN A 90 14.11 -1.98 -12.39
C ASN A 90 12.90 -2.56 -13.15
N ASP A 91 12.15 -3.47 -12.54
CA ASP A 91 10.96 -4.05 -13.16
C ASP A 91 9.85 -3.00 -13.36
N ILE A 92 9.82 -1.96 -12.52
CA ILE A 92 8.85 -0.86 -12.59
C ILE A 92 9.49 0.51 -12.77
N TRP A 93 10.81 0.61 -12.76
CA TRP A 93 11.52 1.87 -12.88
C TRP A 93 11.68 2.27 -14.35
N LYS A 94 11.09 3.40 -14.69
CA LYS A 94 11.01 3.89 -16.06
C LYS A 94 12.36 4.34 -16.61
N VAL A 95 12.66 3.96 -17.84
CA VAL A 95 13.80 4.51 -18.60
C VAL A 95 13.54 5.99 -18.88
N ASP A 96 14.58 6.81 -18.70
CA ASP A 96 14.51 8.23 -19.01
C ASP A 96 14.47 8.42 -20.54
N PRO A 97 13.40 9.01 -21.10
CA PRO A 97 13.26 9.13 -22.56
C PRO A 97 14.28 10.07 -23.20
N GLU A 98 14.80 11.04 -22.47
CA GLU A 98 15.80 11.97 -22.98
C GLU A 98 17.22 11.46 -22.80
N MET A 99 17.55 11.01 -21.59
CA MET A 99 18.89 10.54 -21.27
C MET A 99 19.22 9.19 -21.91
N SER A 100 18.22 8.37 -22.18
CA SER A 100 18.41 7.07 -22.85
C SER A 100 18.88 7.18 -24.30
N LYS A 101 18.74 8.34 -24.92
CA LYS A 101 19.34 8.64 -26.23
C LYS A 101 20.86 8.66 -26.18
N LEU A 102 21.42 9.01 -25.03
CA LEU A 102 22.87 9.06 -24.78
C LEU A 102 23.38 7.80 -24.11
N SER A 103 22.59 7.24 -23.21
CA SER A 103 22.90 6.01 -22.46
C SER A 103 21.63 5.18 -22.31
N PRO A 104 21.51 4.04 -23.03
CA PRO A 104 20.24 3.30 -23.20
C PRO A 104 19.56 2.84 -21.89
N ASP A 105 20.33 2.58 -20.86
CA ASP A 105 19.82 2.04 -19.58
C ASP A 105 19.60 3.11 -18.50
N THR A 106 19.70 4.39 -18.86
CA THR A 106 19.48 5.47 -17.90
C THR A 106 18.03 5.51 -17.47
N ARG A 107 17.82 5.42 -16.16
CA ARG A 107 16.50 5.48 -15.53
C ARG A 107 16.16 6.91 -15.13
N MET A 108 14.87 7.19 -15.01
CA MET A 108 14.39 8.47 -14.51
C MET A 108 14.90 8.72 -13.09
N SER A 109 15.13 9.99 -12.73
CA SER A 109 15.46 10.37 -11.36
C SER A 109 14.35 9.96 -10.41
N LEU A 110 14.72 9.44 -9.24
CA LEU A 110 13.81 9.13 -8.15
C LEU A 110 13.61 10.31 -7.18
N ASP A 111 14.31 11.41 -7.37
CA ASP A 111 14.37 12.52 -6.40
C ASP A 111 13.01 13.12 -6.07
N ALA A 112 12.22 13.43 -7.07
CA ALA A 112 10.89 14.02 -6.87
C ALA A 112 9.96 13.06 -6.11
N PHE A 113 10.00 11.80 -6.47
CA PHE A 113 9.22 10.76 -5.78
C PHE A 113 9.71 10.55 -4.35
N THR A 114 11.03 10.44 -4.15
CA THR A 114 11.62 10.21 -2.82
C THR A 114 11.28 11.34 -1.86
N ARG A 115 11.36 12.60 -2.29
CA ARG A 115 10.93 13.74 -1.47
C ARG A 115 9.47 13.64 -1.06
N ARG A 116 8.60 13.27 -1.99
CA ARG A 116 7.17 13.09 -1.72
C ARG A 116 6.91 11.93 -0.77
N ALA A 117 7.66 10.84 -0.91
CA ALA A 117 7.58 9.69 -0.03
C ALA A 117 8.02 10.04 1.41
N ILE A 118 9.13 10.75 1.56
CA ILE A 118 9.61 11.23 2.87
C ILE A 118 8.56 12.13 3.54
N GLU A 119 8.00 13.07 2.79
CA GLU A 119 6.93 13.94 3.28
C GLU A 119 5.71 13.13 3.76
N ALA A 120 5.30 12.15 2.99
CA ALA A 120 4.18 11.27 3.34
C ALA A 120 4.47 10.44 4.60
N CYS A 121 5.66 9.88 4.74
CA CYS A 121 6.09 9.13 5.91
C CYS A 121 6.15 10.01 7.16
N THR A 122 6.63 11.24 7.04
CA THR A 122 6.70 12.22 8.13
C THR A 122 5.31 12.62 8.59
N LYS A 123 4.41 12.93 7.65
CA LYS A 123 3.01 13.27 7.96
C LYS A 123 2.24 12.11 8.62
N ALA A 124 2.57 10.89 8.23
CA ALA A 124 1.98 9.69 8.83
C ALA A 124 2.54 9.37 10.23
N GLY A 125 3.49 10.17 10.75
CA GLY A 125 4.12 9.97 12.05
C GLY A 125 5.02 8.75 12.13
N LYS A 126 5.51 8.27 10.99
CA LYS A 126 6.40 7.10 10.93
C LYS A 126 7.84 7.46 11.22
N TRP A 127 8.23 8.69 10.92
CA TRP A 127 9.57 9.21 11.15
C TRP A 127 9.52 10.54 11.88
N ASP A 128 10.54 10.79 12.70
CA ASP A 128 10.72 12.07 13.34
C ASP A 128 11.24 13.09 12.31
N PRO A 129 10.66 14.29 12.22
CA PRO A 129 11.15 15.34 11.31
C PRO A 129 12.59 15.74 11.53
N SER A 130 13.16 15.50 12.71
CA SER A 130 14.56 15.79 13.02
C SER A 130 15.55 14.77 12.45
N GLU A 131 15.04 13.64 11.94
CA GLU A 131 15.86 12.57 11.35
C GLU A 131 15.97 12.67 9.82
N VAL A 132 15.27 13.64 9.22
CA VAL A 132 15.18 13.82 7.75
C VAL A 132 16.16 14.88 7.24
#